data_cc472b36e002c2757f2a20182c420e7b
#
_entry.id   cc472b36e002c2757f2a20182c420e7b
#
_cell.length_a   1.000
_cell.length_b   1.000
_cell.length_c   1.000
_cell.angle_alpha   90.00
_cell.angle_beta   90.00
_cell.angle_gamma   90.00
#
_symmetry.space_group_name_H-M   'P 1'
#
loop_
_entity.id
_entity.type
_entity.pdbx_description
1 polymer ?
#
loop_
_entity_poly.entity_id
_entity_poly.type
_entity_poly.pdbx_seq_one_letter_code
_entity_poly.pdbx_strand_id
1 'polypeptide(L)'
;MVNNAKQAFVSELEKSHGSALRRYLAARMRNAAADAPDLVQEVYLRLLRLDNHEAIRNSQAYLYTVASHVLHQHALRRAGTGEAAAVADFALELGRSDSDPALQLEVEQQFEQMGMRLKEISPKAYATFILHRCHGVPLQEISEKIGASYSMTKKYLGKALRFIEAELEAGREA
;
A
#
# COMPACT_ATOMS: atom_id res chain seq x y z
N MET A 1 -29.13 7.28 6.81
CA MET A 1 -28.96 7.09 5.34
C MET A 1 -27.49 6.88 4.94
N VAL A 2 -26.54 7.60 5.48
CA VAL A 2 -25.09 7.47 5.13
C VAL A 2 -24.54 6.07 5.42
N ASN A 3 -25.02 5.39 6.45
CA ASN A 3 -24.55 4.05 6.82
C ASN A 3 -24.92 2.96 5.79
N ASN A 4 -26.04 3.10 5.12
CA ASN A 4 -26.54 2.12 4.15
C ASN A 4 -25.73 2.13 2.84
N ALA A 5 -25.31 3.32 2.37
CA ALA A 5 -24.49 3.46 1.17
C ALA A 5 -23.06 2.88 1.38
N LYS A 6 -22.48 3.11 2.55
CA LYS A 6 -21.16 2.51 2.91
C LYS A 6 -21.24 0.99 3.00
N GLN A 7 -22.29 0.47 3.61
CA GLN A 7 -22.51 -0.98 3.69
C GLN A 7 -22.70 -1.60 2.30
N ALA A 8 -23.46 -0.95 1.42
CA ALA A 8 -23.64 -1.39 0.04
C ALA A 8 -22.30 -1.39 -0.73
N PHE A 9 -21.49 -0.34 -0.58
CA PHE A 9 -20.16 -0.24 -1.20
C PHE A 9 -19.23 -1.36 -0.73
N VAL A 10 -19.14 -1.61 0.59
CA VAL A 10 -18.28 -2.67 1.14
C VAL A 10 -18.81 -4.05 0.75
N SER A 11 -20.11 -4.27 0.75
CA SER A 11 -20.74 -5.53 0.33
C SER A 11 -20.47 -5.84 -1.15
N GLU A 12 -20.47 -4.83 -2.01
CA GLU A 12 -20.13 -5.00 -3.43
C GLU A 12 -18.65 -5.36 -3.61
N LEU A 13 -17.74 -4.71 -2.88
CA LEU A 13 -16.33 -5.06 -2.86
C LEU A 13 -16.08 -6.49 -2.36
N GLU A 14 -16.80 -6.91 -1.34
CA GLU A 14 -16.71 -8.27 -0.82
C GLU A 14 -17.17 -9.30 -1.86
N LYS A 15 -18.29 -9.07 -2.52
CA LYS A 15 -18.79 -9.96 -3.58
C LYS A 15 -17.83 -10.06 -4.76
N SER A 16 -17.31 -8.90 -5.21
CA SER A 16 -16.49 -8.83 -6.42
C SER A 16 -15.04 -9.26 -6.18
N HIS A 17 -14.47 -8.98 -5.01
CA HIS A 17 -13.03 -9.13 -4.73
C HIS A 17 -12.69 -9.94 -3.49
N GLY A 18 -13.67 -10.42 -2.72
CA GLY A 18 -13.45 -11.06 -1.42
C GLY A 18 -12.59 -12.32 -1.49
N SER A 19 -12.80 -13.18 -2.49
CA SER A 19 -11.99 -14.38 -2.69
C SER A 19 -10.54 -14.06 -3.08
N ALA A 20 -10.35 -13.06 -3.95
CA ALA A 20 -9.04 -12.59 -4.37
C ALA A 20 -8.29 -11.91 -3.21
N LEU A 21 -8.99 -11.11 -2.40
CA LEU A 21 -8.43 -10.48 -1.20
C LEU A 21 -7.94 -11.52 -0.18
N ARG A 22 -8.73 -12.58 0.07
CA ARG A 22 -8.33 -13.68 0.98
C ARG A 22 -7.07 -14.36 0.50
N ARG A 23 -6.99 -14.71 -0.79
CA ARG A 23 -5.78 -15.30 -1.39
C ARG A 23 -4.58 -14.37 -1.30
N TYR A 24 -4.79 -13.07 -1.58
CA TYR A 24 -3.76 -12.05 -1.49
C TYR A 24 -3.14 -11.98 -0.09
N LEU A 25 -3.97 -11.91 0.95
CA LEU A 25 -3.51 -11.86 2.34
C LEU A 25 -2.86 -13.17 2.76
N ALA A 26 -3.48 -14.33 2.48
CA ALA A 26 -2.96 -15.64 2.84
C ALA A 26 -1.59 -15.92 2.20
N ALA A 27 -1.39 -15.57 0.93
CA ALA A 27 -0.13 -15.75 0.22
C ALA A 27 1.03 -14.95 0.82
N ARG A 28 0.73 -13.81 1.47
CA ARG A 28 1.71 -12.91 2.09
C ARG A 28 1.97 -13.19 3.57
N MET A 29 1.19 -14.06 4.17
CA MET A 29 1.27 -14.41 5.59
C MET A 29 1.93 -15.77 5.81
N ARG A 30 3.21 -15.92 5.41
CA ARG A 30 3.96 -17.19 5.37
C ARG A 30 3.82 -18.06 6.64
N ASN A 31 3.83 -17.44 7.83
CA ASN A 31 3.81 -18.14 9.11
C ASN A 31 2.53 -17.89 9.93
N ALA A 32 1.53 -17.23 9.35
CA ALA A 32 0.32 -16.81 10.06
C ALA A 32 -0.93 -16.84 9.16
N ALA A 33 -0.99 -17.78 8.22
CA ALA A 33 -2.14 -17.92 7.30
C ALA A 33 -3.47 -18.13 8.06
N ALA A 34 -3.42 -18.66 9.30
CA ALA A 34 -4.58 -18.78 10.18
C ALA A 34 -5.19 -17.42 10.56
N ASP A 35 -4.40 -16.34 10.57
CA ASP A 35 -4.87 -14.99 10.91
C ASP A 35 -5.47 -14.25 9.68
N ALA A 36 -5.38 -14.83 8.48
CA ALA A 36 -5.87 -14.19 7.26
C ALA A 36 -7.36 -13.80 7.31
N PRO A 37 -8.29 -14.63 7.87
CA PRO A 37 -9.68 -14.22 8.02
C PRO A 37 -9.86 -12.97 8.87
N ASP A 38 -9.09 -12.82 9.96
CA ASP A 38 -9.15 -11.67 10.85
C ASP A 38 -8.66 -10.39 10.14
N LEU A 39 -7.61 -10.52 9.31
CA LEU A 39 -7.12 -9.41 8.52
C LEU A 39 -8.10 -8.99 7.43
N VAL A 40 -8.81 -9.93 6.82
CA VAL A 40 -9.90 -9.64 5.88
C VAL A 40 -10.98 -8.80 6.56
N GLN A 41 -11.39 -9.18 7.76
CA GLN A 41 -12.36 -8.41 8.54
C GLN A 41 -11.85 -7.03 8.90
N GLU A 42 -10.59 -6.91 9.31
CA GLU A 42 -9.96 -5.62 9.62
C GLU A 42 -9.94 -4.69 8.39
N VAL A 43 -9.68 -5.22 7.19
CA VAL A 43 -9.76 -4.47 5.94
C VAL A 43 -11.17 -3.91 5.73
N TYR A 44 -12.21 -4.74 5.85
CA TYR A 44 -13.59 -4.27 5.66
C TYR A 44 -14.03 -3.30 6.75
N LEU A 45 -13.63 -3.50 8.00
CA LEU A 45 -13.90 -2.55 9.09
C LEU A 45 -13.29 -1.17 8.82
N ARG A 46 -12.08 -1.11 8.24
CA ARG A 46 -11.46 0.16 7.85
C ARG A 46 -12.19 0.83 6.70
N LEU A 47 -12.66 0.06 5.73
CA LEU A 47 -13.49 0.58 4.64
C LEU A 47 -14.82 1.15 5.15
N LEU A 48 -15.45 0.51 6.13
CA LEU A 48 -16.68 1.00 6.76
C LEU A 48 -16.48 2.30 7.57
N ARG A 49 -15.25 2.59 8.03
CA ARG A 49 -14.93 3.82 8.75
C ARG A 49 -14.61 5.02 7.84
N LEU A 50 -14.55 4.81 6.53
CA LEU A 50 -14.30 5.89 5.58
C LEU A 50 -15.45 6.90 5.58
N ASP A 51 -15.11 8.17 5.68
CA ASP A 51 -16.11 9.23 5.63
C ASP A 51 -16.54 9.60 4.21
N ASN A 52 -15.66 9.42 3.23
CA ASN A 52 -15.89 9.84 1.85
C ASN A 52 -15.54 8.72 0.85
N HIS A 53 -16.31 7.62 0.87
CA HIS A 53 -16.15 6.50 -0.06
C HIS A 53 -16.49 6.88 -1.52
N GLU A 54 -17.32 7.90 -1.73
CA GLU A 54 -17.72 8.39 -3.05
C GLU A 54 -16.57 9.04 -3.84
N ALA A 55 -15.53 9.52 -3.14
CA ALA A 55 -14.32 10.06 -3.77
C ALA A 55 -13.37 8.98 -4.33
N ILE A 56 -13.63 7.70 -4.07
CA ILE A 56 -12.79 6.60 -4.50
C ILE A 56 -13.06 6.29 -5.97
N ARG A 57 -12.14 6.67 -6.86
CA ARG A 57 -12.27 6.42 -8.30
C ARG A 57 -12.04 4.96 -8.68
N ASN A 58 -11.12 4.28 -8.01
CA ASN A 58 -10.81 2.87 -8.24
C ASN A 58 -10.93 2.12 -6.91
N SER A 59 -12.08 1.52 -6.69
CA SER A 59 -12.42 0.81 -5.45
C SER A 59 -11.56 -0.44 -5.24
N GLN A 60 -11.19 -1.15 -6.31
CA GLN A 60 -10.31 -2.31 -6.24
C GLN A 60 -8.90 -1.90 -5.79
N ALA A 61 -8.29 -0.90 -6.42
CA ALA A 61 -6.97 -0.42 -6.04
C ALA A 61 -6.95 0.09 -4.60
N TYR A 62 -8.03 0.77 -4.18
CA TYR A 62 -8.17 1.23 -2.81
C TYR A 62 -8.29 0.07 -1.81
N LEU A 63 -9.06 -0.96 -2.13
CA LEU A 63 -9.17 -2.19 -1.32
C LEU A 63 -7.79 -2.80 -1.05
N TYR A 64 -6.97 -2.99 -2.09
CA TYR A 64 -5.62 -3.54 -1.94
C TYR A 64 -4.65 -2.60 -1.22
N THR A 65 -4.82 -1.28 -1.34
CA THR A 65 -4.06 -0.32 -0.53
C THR A 65 -4.37 -0.50 0.95
N VAL A 66 -5.65 -0.59 1.32
CA VAL A 66 -6.05 -0.83 2.71
C VAL A 66 -5.56 -2.20 3.20
N ALA A 67 -5.66 -3.23 2.36
CA ALA A 67 -5.16 -4.58 2.68
C ALA A 67 -3.64 -4.59 2.95
N SER A 68 -2.86 -3.91 2.11
CA SER A 68 -1.42 -3.72 2.33
C SER A 68 -1.11 -3.06 3.67
N HIS A 69 -1.85 -2.01 4.02
CA HIS A 69 -1.67 -1.32 5.29
C HIS A 69 -1.99 -2.21 6.50
N VAL A 70 -3.09 -3.00 6.40
CA VAL A 70 -3.48 -3.96 7.44
C VAL A 70 -2.40 -5.03 7.62
N LEU A 71 -1.95 -5.61 6.52
CA LEU A 71 -0.90 -6.63 6.50
C LEU A 71 0.40 -6.11 7.14
N HIS A 72 0.83 -4.91 6.75
CA HIS A 72 2.03 -4.29 7.29
C HIS A 72 1.92 -4.05 8.81
N GLN A 73 0.82 -3.47 9.27
CA GLN A 73 0.61 -3.25 10.71
C GLN A 73 0.54 -4.56 11.50
N HIS A 74 0.00 -5.62 10.90
CA HIS A 74 0.02 -6.95 11.50
C HIS A 74 1.45 -7.49 11.61
N ALA A 75 2.25 -7.37 10.55
CA ALA A 75 3.66 -7.78 10.54
C ALA A 75 4.49 -7.02 11.60
N LEU A 76 4.30 -5.70 11.73
CA LEU A 76 4.97 -4.88 12.76
C LEU A 76 4.61 -5.33 14.18
N ARG A 77 3.33 -5.63 14.43
CA ARG A 77 2.87 -6.13 15.75
C ARG A 77 3.50 -7.47 16.11
N ARG A 78 3.74 -8.33 15.14
CA ARG A 78 4.38 -9.65 15.35
C ARG A 78 5.90 -9.58 15.46
N ALA A 79 6.54 -8.68 14.73
CA ALA A 79 8.01 -8.60 14.64
C ALA A 79 8.66 -7.95 15.88
N GLY A 80 7.89 -7.28 16.73
CA GLY A 80 8.43 -6.64 17.94
C GLY A 80 9.72 -5.86 17.65
N THR A 81 9.65 -4.72 16.97
CA THR A 81 10.77 -3.75 16.81
C THR A 81 11.77 -3.91 15.64
N GLY A 82 11.54 -4.72 14.64
CA GLY A 82 12.46 -4.82 13.49
C GLY A 82 12.04 -3.96 12.27
N GLU A 83 12.01 -2.62 12.40
CA GLU A 83 11.53 -1.72 11.33
C GLU A 83 12.24 -1.90 9.97
N ALA A 84 13.56 -2.14 9.96
CA ALA A 84 14.33 -2.18 8.72
C ALA A 84 14.20 -3.49 7.92
N ALA A 85 14.03 -4.63 8.59
CA ALA A 85 13.87 -5.92 7.93
C ALA A 85 12.47 -6.12 7.32
N ALA A 86 11.44 -5.58 7.99
CA ALA A 86 10.07 -5.61 7.48
C ALA A 86 9.88 -4.78 6.20
N VAL A 87 10.69 -3.73 6.01
CA VAL A 87 10.68 -2.85 4.82
C VAL A 87 11.16 -3.59 3.58
N ALA A 88 12.26 -4.32 3.69
CA ALA A 88 12.84 -5.07 2.58
C ALA A 88 11.94 -6.24 2.16
N ASP A 89 11.38 -6.98 3.13
CA ASP A 89 10.47 -8.09 2.86
C ASP A 89 9.15 -7.64 2.23
N PHE A 90 8.62 -6.49 2.62
CA PHE A 90 7.36 -5.98 2.08
C PHE A 90 7.48 -5.46 0.64
N ALA A 91 8.59 -4.79 0.31
CA ALA A 91 8.86 -4.38 -1.07
C ALA A 91 9.02 -5.60 -2.01
N LEU A 92 9.65 -6.67 -1.51
CA LEU A 92 9.77 -7.94 -2.24
C LEU A 92 8.41 -8.64 -2.43
N GLU A 93 7.47 -8.48 -1.50
CA GLU A 93 6.18 -9.15 -1.53
C GLU A 93 5.11 -8.43 -2.38
N LEU A 94 5.22 -7.10 -2.58
CA LEU A 94 4.35 -6.36 -3.49
C LEU A 94 4.52 -6.78 -4.96
N GLY A 95 5.70 -7.30 -5.33
CA GLY A 95 5.99 -7.82 -6.67
C GLY A 95 5.44 -9.23 -6.94
N ARG A 96 5.03 -9.99 -5.92
CA ARG A 96 4.52 -11.36 -6.10
C ARG A 96 3.04 -11.37 -6.48
N SER A 97 2.77 -11.09 -7.73
CA SER A 97 1.55 -11.52 -8.42
C SER A 97 1.77 -12.96 -8.96
N ASP A 98 0.70 -13.73 -9.19
CA ASP A 98 0.73 -15.06 -9.83
C ASP A 98 1.19 -15.02 -11.32
N SER A 99 1.97 -14.03 -11.69
CA SER A 99 2.52 -13.78 -13.01
C SER A 99 3.86 -14.51 -13.20
N ASP A 100 4.26 -14.72 -14.45
CA ASP A 100 5.53 -15.31 -14.85
C ASP A 100 6.71 -14.76 -14.01
N PRO A 101 7.56 -15.63 -13.42
CA PRO A 101 8.72 -15.23 -12.62
C PRO A 101 9.68 -14.26 -13.32
N ALA A 102 9.82 -14.35 -14.63
CA ALA A 102 10.65 -13.45 -15.43
C ALA A 102 10.06 -12.03 -15.47
N LEU A 103 8.75 -11.91 -15.65
CA LEU A 103 8.04 -10.65 -15.67
C LEU A 103 8.03 -9.99 -14.27
N GLN A 104 7.98 -10.79 -13.21
CA GLN A 104 8.10 -10.31 -11.84
C GLN A 104 9.46 -9.67 -11.57
N LEU A 105 10.53 -10.32 -12.00
CA LEU A 105 11.89 -9.81 -11.81
C LEU A 105 12.10 -8.48 -12.57
N GLU A 106 11.56 -8.35 -13.78
CA GLU A 106 11.60 -7.10 -14.54
C GLU A 106 10.87 -5.96 -13.80
N VAL A 107 9.68 -6.23 -13.32
CA VAL A 107 8.88 -5.23 -12.58
C VAL A 107 9.56 -4.83 -11.27
N GLU A 108 10.13 -5.77 -10.53
CA GLU A 108 10.88 -5.51 -9.31
C GLU A 108 12.11 -4.64 -9.57
N GLN A 109 12.88 -4.93 -10.62
CA GLN A 109 14.06 -4.14 -11.01
C GLN A 109 13.68 -2.73 -11.44
N GLN A 110 12.59 -2.56 -12.20
CA GLN A 110 12.09 -1.24 -12.60
C GLN A 110 11.64 -0.41 -11.38
N PHE A 111 10.96 -1.05 -10.43
CA PHE A 111 10.53 -0.39 -9.19
C PHE A 111 11.72 0.04 -8.32
N GLU A 112 12.73 -0.82 -8.20
CA GLU A 112 13.95 -0.53 -7.45
C GLU A 112 14.73 0.63 -8.07
N GLN A 113 14.91 0.61 -9.39
CA GLN A 113 15.58 1.70 -10.14
C GLN A 113 14.83 3.03 -10.00
N MET A 114 13.51 3.00 -10.13
CA MET A 114 12.66 4.17 -9.95
C MET A 114 12.76 4.71 -8.52
N GLY A 115 12.76 3.83 -7.53
CA GLY A 115 12.94 4.20 -6.11
C GLY A 115 14.29 4.86 -5.85
N MET A 116 15.38 4.32 -6.41
CA MET A 116 16.71 4.93 -6.30
C MET A 116 16.77 6.31 -6.94
N ARG A 117 16.22 6.48 -8.15
CA ARG A 117 16.16 7.79 -8.83
C ARG A 117 15.34 8.82 -8.05
N LEU A 118 14.20 8.41 -7.50
CA LEU A 118 13.39 9.29 -6.65
C LEU A 118 14.16 9.70 -5.37
N LYS A 119 14.91 8.76 -4.77
CA LYS A 119 15.74 9.02 -3.59
C LYS A 119 16.85 10.03 -3.88
N GLU A 120 17.50 9.95 -5.04
CA GLU A 120 18.51 10.94 -5.49
C GLU A 120 17.90 12.33 -5.69
N ILE A 121 16.72 12.41 -6.31
CA ILE A 121 16.05 13.68 -6.58
C ILE A 121 15.49 14.33 -5.31
N SER A 122 14.93 13.52 -4.43
CA SER A 122 14.30 13.99 -3.18
C SER A 122 14.21 12.90 -2.13
N PRO A 123 15.22 12.77 -1.24
CA PRO A 123 15.20 11.77 -0.16
C PRO A 123 13.96 11.85 0.72
N LYS A 124 13.45 13.05 1.00
CA LYS A 124 12.22 13.24 1.81
C LYS A 124 10.97 12.81 1.07
N ALA A 125 10.88 13.02 -0.25
CA ALA A 125 9.76 12.53 -1.05
C ALA A 125 9.77 11.01 -1.14
N TYR A 126 10.93 10.40 -1.35
CA TYR A 126 11.12 8.95 -1.32
C TYR A 126 10.70 8.36 0.03
N ALA A 127 11.25 8.88 1.14
CA ALA A 127 10.91 8.41 2.48
C ALA A 127 9.42 8.55 2.78
N THR A 128 8.81 9.68 2.40
CA THR A 128 7.37 9.90 2.58
C THR A 128 6.54 8.90 1.78
N PHE A 129 6.91 8.64 0.53
CA PHE A 129 6.22 7.68 -0.33
C PHE A 129 6.29 6.27 0.26
N ILE A 130 7.49 5.80 0.59
CA ILE A 130 7.70 4.46 1.15
C ILE A 130 6.95 4.30 2.48
N LEU A 131 7.12 5.23 3.41
CA LEU A 131 6.45 5.14 4.71
C LEU A 131 4.93 5.19 4.59
N HIS A 132 4.40 6.03 3.70
CA HIS A 132 2.95 6.16 3.55
C HIS A 132 2.33 5.03 2.74
N ARG A 133 2.89 4.72 1.55
CA ARG A 133 2.30 3.76 0.61
C ARG A 133 2.66 2.32 0.91
N CYS A 134 3.92 2.06 1.30
CA CYS A 134 4.38 0.71 1.58
C CYS A 134 4.14 0.30 3.04
N HIS A 135 4.25 1.25 3.98
CA HIS A 135 4.14 0.98 5.41
C HIS A 135 2.84 1.47 6.07
N GLY A 136 2.00 2.18 5.33
CA GLY A 136 0.73 2.68 5.84
C GLY A 136 0.86 3.67 6.99
N VAL A 137 2.03 4.29 7.17
CA VAL A 137 2.25 5.27 8.23
C VAL A 137 1.44 6.53 7.92
N PRO A 138 0.69 7.07 8.88
CA PRO A 138 -0.05 8.32 8.71
C PRO A 138 0.89 9.48 8.38
N LEU A 139 0.46 10.40 7.49
CA LEU A 139 1.28 11.57 7.11
C LEU A 139 1.66 12.45 8.30
N GLN A 140 0.84 12.49 9.34
CA GLN A 140 1.14 13.21 10.58
C GLN A 140 2.39 12.62 11.25
N GLU A 141 2.45 11.31 11.42
CA GLU A 141 3.59 10.63 12.01
C GLU A 141 4.84 10.73 11.13
N ILE A 142 4.67 10.63 9.80
CA ILE A 142 5.77 10.84 8.85
C ILE A 142 6.35 12.25 8.99
N SER A 143 5.50 13.28 9.13
CA SER A 143 5.96 14.67 9.28
C SER A 143 6.89 14.83 10.48
N GLU A 144 6.59 14.20 11.59
CA GLU A 144 7.44 14.18 12.78
C GLU A 144 8.76 13.43 12.53
N LYS A 145 8.69 12.25 11.92
CA LYS A 145 9.87 11.42 11.61
C LYS A 145 10.87 12.08 10.65
N ILE A 146 10.37 12.78 9.62
CA ILE A 146 11.23 13.44 8.63
C ILE A 146 11.59 14.89 8.98
N GLY A 147 11.10 15.40 10.11
CA GLY A 147 11.34 16.78 10.54
C GLY A 147 10.77 17.82 9.57
N ALA A 148 9.53 17.63 9.10
CA ALA A 148 8.85 18.53 8.20
C ALA A 148 7.44 18.86 8.70
N SER A 149 6.84 19.96 8.24
CA SER A 149 5.45 20.24 8.55
C SER A 149 4.51 19.26 7.82
N TYR A 150 3.33 19.05 8.34
CA TYR A 150 2.30 18.21 7.67
C TYR A 150 2.02 18.66 6.24
N SER A 151 1.92 19.98 6.01
CA SER A 151 1.73 20.55 4.67
C SER A 151 2.89 20.20 3.72
N MET A 152 4.13 20.30 4.21
CA MET A 152 5.31 19.91 3.42
C MET A 152 5.35 18.41 3.15
N THR A 153 4.97 17.59 4.11
CA THR A 153 4.89 16.12 3.95
C THR A 153 3.89 15.75 2.85
N LYS A 154 2.73 16.41 2.80
CA LYS A 154 1.78 16.27 1.67
C LYS A 154 2.39 16.65 0.32
N LYS A 155 3.18 17.73 0.28
CA LYS A 155 3.89 18.13 -0.95
C LYS A 155 4.95 17.12 -1.38
N TYR A 156 5.68 16.52 -0.43
CA TYR A 156 6.63 15.45 -0.70
C TYR A 156 5.95 14.22 -1.29
N LEU A 157 4.81 13.80 -0.73
CA LEU A 157 4.02 12.71 -1.29
C LEU A 157 3.56 13.04 -2.72
N GLY A 158 3.01 14.22 -2.95
CA GLY A 158 2.60 14.66 -4.28
C GLY A 158 3.74 14.72 -5.28
N LYS A 159 4.96 15.13 -4.85
CA LYS A 159 6.16 15.11 -5.69
C LYS A 159 6.54 13.68 -6.08
N ALA A 160 6.52 12.76 -5.13
CA ALA A 160 6.83 11.35 -5.40
C ALA A 160 5.84 10.73 -6.38
N LEU A 161 4.53 10.97 -6.20
CA LEU A 161 3.50 10.43 -7.09
C LEU A 161 3.64 10.95 -8.52
N ARG A 162 3.86 12.24 -8.71
CA ARG A 162 4.10 12.82 -10.05
C ARG A 162 5.34 12.26 -10.72
N PHE A 163 6.41 12.04 -9.96
CA PHE A 163 7.62 11.41 -10.49
C PHE A 163 7.32 9.98 -10.98
N ILE A 164 6.63 9.18 -10.16
CA ILE A 164 6.28 7.79 -10.50
C ILE A 164 5.37 7.75 -11.74
N GLU A 165 4.37 8.63 -11.82
CA GLU A 165 3.48 8.73 -12.99
C GLU A 165 4.29 9.03 -14.26
N ALA A 166 5.19 10.00 -14.21
CA ALA A 166 6.04 10.36 -15.35
C ALA A 166 6.96 9.22 -15.80
N GLU A 167 7.54 8.47 -14.87
CA GLU A 167 8.38 7.30 -15.18
C GLU A 167 7.58 6.17 -15.82
N LEU A 168 6.36 5.93 -15.34
CA LEU A 168 5.48 4.90 -15.90
C LEU A 168 4.98 5.27 -17.30
N GLU A 169 4.73 6.56 -17.57
CA GLU A 169 4.37 7.04 -18.90
C GLU A 169 5.54 6.90 -19.87
N ALA A 170 6.75 7.32 -19.48
CA ALA A 170 7.95 7.16 -20.28
C ALA A 170 8.28 5.70 -20.62
N GLY A 171 8.03 4.78 -19.68
CA GLY A 171 8.22 3.35 -19.90
C GLY A 171 7.18 2.70 -20.84
N ARG A 172 6.04 3.37 -21.09
CA ARG A 172 5.02 2.89 -22.03
C ARG A 172 5.29 3.30 -23.47
N GLU A 173 6.07 4.34 -23.67
CA GLU A 173 6.43 4.87 -25.01
C GLU A 173 7.73 4.27 -25.56
N ALA A 174 8.47 3.52 -24.76
CA ALA A 174 9.72 2.84 -25.11
C ALA A 174 9.46 1.38 -25.49
#